data_0ea2a8f4338b30b46f134ee2bebbb639
#
_entry.id   0ea2a8f4338b30b46f134ee2bebbb639
#
_cell.length_a   1.000
_cell.length_b   1.000
_cell.length_c   1.000
_cell.angle_alpha   90.00
_cell.angle_beta   90.00
_cell.angle_gamma   90.00
#
_symmetry.space_group_name_H-M   'P 1'
#
loop_
_entity.id
_entity.type
_entity.pdbx_description
1 polymer ?
#
loop_
_entity_poly.entity_id
_entity_poly.type
_entity_poly.pdbx_seq_one_letter_code
_entity_poly.pdbx_strand_id
1 'polypeptide(L)'
;EFHQRVREAAAEGADFIKIMTTGLLDFRNNGETTGTPLDKAEVKEMVHIAHEEGFAVMSHTNGIYGTQAAIEAGVDTLEHGNYMDEETLTMLADSHTVWVPTLVTVRNLLGCGRYEDEALLPIIHQAEEMVRTAFRMGVKTALGSDAGAYCVLHGDGICQEYQSFREILGDSKEVQDWLRNGEEIIRKKFRRS
;
A
#
# COMPACT_ATOMS: atom_id res chain seq x y z
N GLU A 1 -9.99 -23.59 -2.30
CA GLU A 1 -9.82 -23.17 -0.89
C GLU A 1 -10.04 -21.67 -0.73
N PHE A 2 -9.38 -20.79 -1.49
CA PHE A 2 -9.52 -19.33 -1.39
C PHE A 2 -10.96 -18.85 -1.63
N HIS A 3 -11.64 -19.35 -2.65
CA HIS A 3 -13.05 -19.06 -2.95
C HIS A 3 -13.98 -19.35 -1.75
N GLN A 4 -13.73 -20.44 -1.04
CA GLN A 4 -14.50 -20.75 0.18
C GLN A 4 -14.26 -19.70 1.26
N ARG A 5 -13.00 -19.23 1.46
CA ARG A 5 -12.68 -18.19 2.44
C ARG A 5 -13.33 -16.85 2.11
N VAL A 6 -13.38 -16.49 0.83
CA VAL A 6 -14.09 -15.28 0.38
C VAL A 6 -15.58 -15.36 0.72
N ARG A 7 -16.21 -16.51 0.51
CA ARG A 7 -17.63 -16.73 0.86
C ARG A 7 -17.88 -16.73 2.36
N GLU A 8 -16.97 -17.28 3.15
CA GLU A 8 -17.04 -17.21 4.61
C GLU A 8 -16.96 -15.76 5.08
N ALA A 9 -16.00 -14.96 4.57
CA ALA A 9 -15.90 -13.55 4.85
C ALA A 9 -17.17 -12.77 4.44
N ALA A 10 -17.75 -13.12 3.29
CA ALA A 10 -19.02 -12.55 2.83
C ALA A 10 -20.16 -12.83 3.81
N ALA A 11 -20.26 -14.07 4.29
CA ALA A 11 -21.27 -14.48 5.26
C ALA A 11 -21.10 -13.78 6.63
N GLU A 12 -19.88 -13.44 6.99
CA GLU A 12 -19.54 -12.68 8.20
C GLU A 12 -19.75 -11.16 8.04
N GLY A 13 -20.08 -10.67 6.85
CA GLY A 13 -20.38 -9.27 6.57
C GLY A 13 -19.15 -8.43 6.26
N ALA A 14 -18.10 -9.02 5.70
CA ALA A 14 -16.93 -8.26 5.25
C ALA A 14 -17.29 -7.26 4.15
N ASP A 15 -16.67 -6.07 4.16
CA ASP A 15 -16.84 -5.04 3.14
C ASP A 15 -15.86 -5.22 1.97
N PHE A 16 -14.71 -5.84 2.20
CA PHE A 16 -13.65 -6.06 1.21
C PHE A 16 -12.80 -7.28 1.58
N ILE A 17 -11.95 -7.72 0.66
CA ILE A 17 -10.98 -8.79 0.88
C ILE A 17 -9.57 -8.19 0.99
N LYS A 18 -8.85 -8.52 2.06
CA LYS A 18 -7.42 -8.21 2.21
C LYS A 18 -6.59 -9.43 1.90
N ILE A 19 -5.61 -9.27 1.00
CA ILE A 19 -4.61 -10.29 0.68
C ILE A 19 -3.20 -9.79 1.02
N MET A 20 -2.27 -10.72 1.23
CA MET A 20 -0.85 -10.45 1.34
C MET A 20 -0.14 -11.15 0.19
N THR A 21 0.40 -10.39 -0.75
CA THR A 21 1.08 -10.95 -1.93
C THR A 21 2.58 -11.13 -1.72
N THR A 22 3.13 -10.47 -0.71
CA THR A 22 4.53 -10.58 -0.32
C THR A 22 4.66 -10.69 1.20
N GLY A 23 5.86 -11.00 1.67
CA GLY A 23 6.23 -10.83 3.08
C GLY A 23 6.42 -9.36 3.48
N LEU A 24 6.83 -9.16 4.72
CA LEU A 24 7.17 -7.86 5.29
C LEU A 24 8.54 -7.40 4.78
N LEU A 25 8.88 -6.13 5.03
CA LEU A 25 10.23 -5.62 4.79
C LEU A 25 11.27 -6.39 5.64
N ASP A 26 12.39 -6.75 5.03
CA ASP A 26 13.56 -7.22 5.78
C ASP A 26 14.48 -6.03 6.09
N PHE A 27 14.39 -5.51 7.30
CA PHE A 27 15.21 -4.37 7.75
C PHE A 27 16.70 -4.71 7.90
N ARG A 28 17.11 -5.98 7.74
CA ARG A 28 18.51 -6.39 7.75
C ARG A 28 19.12 -6.41 6.35
N ASN A 29 18.28 -6.67 5.35
CA ASN A 29 18.68 -6.76 3.95
C ASN A 29 17.84 -5.75 3.16
N ASN A 30 18.39 -4.53 2.99
CA ASN A 30 17.70 -3.47 2.24
C ASN A 30 17.38 -3.91 0.81
N GLY A 31 16.16 -3.69 0.40
CA GLY A 31 15.63 -4.12 -0.91
C GLY A 31 14.92 -5.47 -0.89
N GLU A 32 14.94 -6.20 0.22
CA GLU A 32 14.35 -7.53 0.33
C GLU A 32 13.09 -7.55 1.19
N THR A 33 12.28 -8.58 0.95
CA THR A 33 11.10 -8.92 1.76
C THR A 33 11.28 -10.28 2.42
N THR A 34 10.64 -10.49 3.56
CA THR A 34 10.63 -11.81 4.21
C THR A 34 9.81 -12.81 3.41
N GLY A 35 10.31 -14.04 3.27
CA GLY A 35 9.59 -15.10 2.56
C GLY A 35 9.54 -14.90 1.03
N THR A 36 8.86 -15.82 0.37
CA THR A 36 8.71 -15.82 -1.09
C THR A 36 7.41 -15.10 -1.48
N PRO A 37 7.42 -14.16 -2.42
CA PRO A 37 6.21 -13.57 -2.99
C PRO A 37 5.29 -14.64 -3.60
N LEU A 38 4.00 -14.40 -3.61
CA LEU A 38 3.04 -15.20 -4.34
C LEU A 38 3.34 -15.13 -5.86
N ASP A 39 3.04 -16.22 -6.55
CA ASP A 39 3.13 -16.25 -8.01
C ASP A 39 2.09 -15.32 -8.66
N LYS A 40 2.44 -14.70 -9.80
CA LYS A 40 1.54 -13.79 -10.53
C LYS A 40 0.20 -14.42 -10.89
N ALA A 41 0.19 -15.71 -11.23
CA ALA A 41 -1.04 -16.41 -11.56
C ALA A 41 -1.91 -16.64 -10.32
N GLU A 42 -1.32 -16.94 -9.17
CA GLU A 42 -2.03 -17.07 -7.90
C GLU A 42 -2.67 -15.72 -7.49
N VAL A 43 -1.90 -14.62 -7.54
CA VAL A 43 -2.43 -13.29 -7.23
C VAL A 43 -3.60 -12.94 -8.15
N LYS A 44 -3.46 -13.18 -9.46
CA LYS A 44 -4.50 -12.92 -10.45
C LYS A 44 -5.77 -13.74 -10.18
N GLU A 45 -5.63 -15.01 -9.83
CA GLU A 45 -6.77 -15.87 -9.48
C GLU A 45 -7.46 -15.38 -8.20
N MET A 46 -6.70 -15.02 -7.17
CA MET A 46 -7.26 -14.52 -5.91
C MET A 46 -8.06 -13.23 -6.12
N VAL A 47 -7.50 -12.28 -6.88
CA VAL A 47 -8.19 -11.02 -7.20
C VAL A 47 -9.45 -11.28 -8.02
N HIS A 48 -9.35 -12.14 -9.04
CA HIS A 48 -10.51 -12.52 -9.86
C HIS A 48 -11.64 -13.13 -9.01
N ILE A 49 -11.34 -14.08 -8.14
CA ILE A 49 -12.34 -14.72 -7.26
C ILE A 49 -13.01 -13.66 -6.36
N ALA A 50 -12.26 -12.76 -5.77
CA ALA A 50 -12.82 -11.72 -4.91
C ALA A 50 -13.72 -10.75 -5.69
N HIS A 51 -13.31 -10.33 -6.87
CA HIS A 51 -14.11 -9.46 -7.75
C HIS A 51 -15.40 -10.14 -8.24
N GLU A 52 -15.37 -11.44 -8.59
CA GLU A 52 -16.56 -12.21 -8.98
C GLU A 52 -17.58 -12.31 -7.84
N GLU A 53 -17.12 -12.36 -6.59
CA GLU A 53 -17.99 -12.31 -5.40
C GLU A 53 -18.38 -10.86 -4.99
N GLY A 54 -17.98 -9.85 -5.79
CA GLY A 54 -18.36 -8.44 -5.61
C GLY A 54 -17.54 -7.68 -4.56
N PHE A 55 -16.36 -8.16 -4.20
CA PHE A 55 -15.47 -7.50 -3.24
C PHE A 55 -14.38 -6.67 -3.92
N ALA A 56 -14.10 -5.48 -3.40
CA ALA A 56 -12.84 -4.81 -3.64
C ALA A 56 -11.69 -5.56 -2.94
N VAL A 57 -10.48 -5.47 -3.53
CA VAL A 57 -9.29 -6.15 -3.02
C VAL A 57 -8.24 -5.15 -2.56
N MET A 58 -7.86 -5.25 -1.29
CA MET A 58 -6.75 -4.55 -0.67
C MET A 58 -5.53 -5.49 -0.62
N SER A 59 -4.34 -5.03 -1.04
CA SER A 59 -3.14 -5.88 -1.12
C SER A 59 -1.96 -5.32 -0.35
N HIS A 60 -1.53 -6.01 0.72
CA HIS A 60 -0.20 -5.79 1.28
C HIS A 60 0.84 -6.30 0.29
N THR A 61 1.75 -5.42 -0.15
CA THR A 61 2.68 -5.72 -1.23
C THR A 61 3.95 -4.88 -1.09
N ASN A 62 5.12 -5.49 -1.29
CA ASN A 62 6.41 -4.82 -1.33
C ASN A 62 7.29 -5.43 -2.44
N GLY A 63 8.32 -4.70 -2.87
CA GLY A 63 9.23 -5.14 -3.91
C GLY A 63 8.66 -5.06 -5.32
N ILE A 64 9.54 -4.98 -6.31
CA ILE A 64 9.16 -4.79 -7.72
C ILE A 64 8.25 -5.91 -8.21
N TYR A 65 8.68 -7.17 -8.05
CA TYR A 65 7.93 -8.33 -8.56
C TYR A 65 6.51 -8.42 -7.98
N GLY A 66 6.38 -8.33 -6.65
CA GLY A 66 5.09 -8.42 -5.99
C GLY A 66 4.16 -7.27 -6.38
N THR A 67 4.70 -6.05 -6.47
CA THR A 67 3.92 -4.85 -6.81
C THR A 67 3.42 -4.91 -8.26
N GLN A 68 4.26 -5.30 -9.20
CA GLN A 68 3.85 -5.51 -10.60
C GLN A 68 2.77 -6.60 -10.71
N ALA A 69 2.96 -7.72 -9.99
CA ALA A 69 1.97 -8.80 -9.97
C ALA A 69 0.60 -8.33 -9.43
N ALA A 70 0.59 -7.53 -8.36
CA ALA A 70 -0.64 -6.98 -7.79
C ALA A 70 -1.33 -5.98 -8.74
N ILE A 71 -0.56 -5.09 -9.38
CA ILE A 71 -1.10 -4.13 -10.37
C ILE A 71 -1.68 -4.87 -11.57
N GLU A 72 -0.95 -5.83 -12.15
CA GLU A 72 -1.41 -6.66 -13.29
C GLU A 72 -2.66 -7.48 -12.95
N ALA A 73 -2.77 -7.95 -11.71
CA ALA A 73 -3.95 -8.65 -11.23
C ALA A 73 -5.17 -7.74 -11.05
N GLY A 74 -4.97 -6.44 -10.96
CA GLY A 74 -6.02 -5.45 -10.83
C GLY A 74 -6.53 -5.26 -9.39
N VAL A 75 -5.64 -5.30 -8.38
CA VAL A 75 -6.02 -4.94 -7.00
C VAL A 75 -6.58 -3.53 -6.94
N ASP A 76 -7.52 -3.28 -6.05
CA ASP A 76 -8.16 -1.96 -5.92
C ASP A 76 -7.32 -0.98 -5.11
N THR A 77 -6.63 -1.47 -4.09
CA THR A 77 -5.59 -0.70 -3.38
C THR A 77 -4.32 -1.52 -3.20
N LEU A 78 -3.20 -0.81 -3.21
CA LEU A 78 -1.87 -1.35 -2.96
C LEU A 78 -1.29 -0.66 -1.74
N GLU A 79 -1.16 -1.40 -0.65
CA GLU A 79 -0.61 -0.92 0.61
C GLU A 79 0.92 -1.09 0.62
N HIS A 80 1.60 -0.11 1.18
CA HIS A 80 3.04 0.03 1.31
C HIS A 80 3.73 0.25 -0.04
N GLY A 81 3.97 -0.77 -0.84
CA GLY A 81 4.65 -0.65 -2.12
C GLY A 81 6.11 -0.21 -1.98
N ASN A 82 6.78 -0.56 -0.88
CA ASN A 82 8.19 -0.24 -0.73
C ASN A 82 9.02 -0.93 -1.81
N TYR A 83 10.11 -0.30 -2.21
CA TYR A 83 11.06 -0.79 -3.22
C TYR A 83 10.50 -0.84 -4.66
N MET A 84 9.46 -0.10 -4.98
CA MET A 84 9.06 0.11 -6.38
C MET A 84 10.14 0.88 -7.14
N ASP A 85 10.29 0.55 -8.41
CA ASP A 85 11.06 1.34 -9.37
C ASP A 85 10.16 2.27 -10.20
N GLU A 86 10.75 3.06 -11.07
CA GLU A 86 10.02 4.03 -11.91
C GLU A 86 9.11 3.33 -12.93
N GLU A 87 9.49 2.15 -13.42
CA GLU A 87 8.65 1.35 -14.31
C GLU A 87 7.39 0.89 -13.59
N THR A 88 7.51 0.40 -12.37
CA THR A 88 6.39 -0.01 -11.52
C THR A 88 5.47 1.17 -11.19
N LEU A 89 6.04 2.35 -10.91
CA LEU A 89 5.25 3.58 -10.70
C LEU A 89 4.51 4.00 -11.97
N THR A 90 5.09 3.80 -13.16
CA THR A 90 4.42 4.04 -14.45
C THR A 90 3.23 3.10 -14.63
N MET A 91 3.41 1.80 -14.37
CA MET A 91 2.31 0.83 -14.41
C MET A 91 1.19 1.22 -13.43
N LEU A 92 1.56 1.68 -12.24
CA LEU A 92 0.60 2.11 -11.22
C LEU A 92 -0.18 3.35 -11.65
N ALA A 93 0.47 4.34 -12.28
CA ALA A 93 -0.16 5.55 -12.81
C ALA A 93 -1.19 5.21 -13.91
N ASP A 94 -0.88 4.25 -14.77
CA ASP A 94 -1.74 3.78 -15.85
C ASP A 94 -2.87 2.84 -15.39
N SER A 95 -2.78 2.32 -14.16
CA SER A 95 -3.75 1.39 -13.58
C SER A 95 -4.94 2.14 -12.94
N HIS A 96 -5.92 1.39 -12.43
CA HIS A 96 -6.99 1.91 -11.58
C HIS A 96 -6.70 1.76 -10.08
N THR A 97 -5.59 1.13 -9.73
CA THR A 97 -5.16 0.86 -8.35
C THR A 97 -4.84 2.17 -7.61
N VAL A 98 -5.28 2.28 -6.38
CA VAL A 98 -4.91 3.39 -5.50
C VAL A 98 -3.75 2.96 -4.61
N TRP A 99 -2.68 3.73 -4.60
CA TRP A 99 -1.54 3.50 -3.72
C TRP A 99 -1.75 4.10 -2.33
N VAL A 100 -1.45 3.32 -1.29
CA VAL A 100 -1.51 3.73 0.12
C VAL A 100 -0.15 3.47 0.76
N PRO A 101 0.80 4.44 0.74
CA PRO A 101 2.22 4.20 1.07
C PRO A 101 2.48 3.80 2.52
N THR A 102 1.68 4.26 3.48
CA THR A 102 1.87 4.00 4.91
C THR A 102 3.29 4.33 5.42
N LEU A 103 3.80 5.50 5.05
CA LEU A 103 5.18 5.95 5.34
C LEU A 103 5.55 5.84 6.82
N VAL A 104 4.58 6.09 7.70
CA VAL A 104 4.77 6.06 9.15
C VAL A 104 5.15 4.68 9.70
N THR A 105 4.86 3.61 8.97
CA THR A 105 5.24 2.25 9.39
C THR A 105 6.75 2.05 9.47
N VAL A 106 7.52 2.80 8.69
CA VAL A 106 8.98 2.81 8.74
C VAL A 106 9.52 4.08 9.40
N ARG A 107 8.97 5.26 9.10
CA ARG A 107 9.44 6.53 9.69
C ARG A 107 9.36 6.54 11.22
N ASN A 108 8.31 6.00 11.82
CA ASN A 108 8.13 5.96 13.27
C ASN A 108 9.07 4.95 13.98
N LEU A 109 9.80 4.15 13.23
CA LEU A 109 10.83 3.26 13.80
C LEU A 109 12.14 3.99 14.11
N LEU A 110 12.38 5.17 13.52
CA LEU A 110 13.57 5.97 13.82
C LEU A 110 13.61 6.33 15.30
N GLY A 111 14.75 6.09 15.92
CA GLY A 111 14.98 6.37 17.34
C GLY A 111 14.20 5.50 18.32
N CYS A 112 13.40 4.53 17.86
CA CYS A 112 12.63 3.65 18.76
C CYS A 112 13.48 2.52 19.40
N GLY A 113 14.73 2.34 18.94
CA GLY A 113 15.68 1.36 19.47
C GLY A 113 15.39 -0.10 19.10
N ARG A 114 14.44 -0.37 18.21
CA ARG A 114 14.15 -1.72 17.72
C ARG A 114 15.01 -2.13 16.54
N TYR A 115 15.37 -1.17 15.70
CA TYR A 115 16.21 -1.32 14.53
C TYR A 115 17.25 -0.19 14.52
N GLU A 116 18.39 -0.41 13.89
CA GLU A 116 19.40 0.61 13.69
C GLU A 116 18.87 1.66 12.69
N ASP A 117 19.00 2.93 13.01
CA ASP A 117 18.50 4.01 12.15
C ASP A 117 19.14 4.00 10.76
N GLU A 118 20.43 3.58 10.67
CA GLU A 118 21.16 3.41 9.42
C GLU A 118 20.52 2.38 8.48
N ALA A 119 19.81 1.39 8.99
CA ALA A 119 19.06 0.42 8.19
C ALA A 119 17.72 0.98 7.69
N LEU A 120 17.12 1.90 8.43
CA LEU A 120 15.81 2.49 8.11
C LEU A 120 15.91 3.65 7.12
N LEU A 121 16.93 4.49 7.25
CA LEU A 121 17.09 5.71 6.45
C LEU A 121 17.05 5.48 4.94
N PRO A 122 17.72 4.47 4.34
CA PRO A 122 17.63 4.21 2.91
C PRO A 122 16.21 3.89 2.44
N ILE A 123 15.45 3.13 3.25
CA ILE A 123 14.06 2.76 2.94
C ILE A 123 13.19 4.01 2.95
N ILE A 124 13.34 4.86 3.98
CA ILE A 124 12.60 6.11 4.12
C ILE A 124 12.88 7.05 2.95
N HIS A 125 14.16 7.28 2.62
CA HIS A 125 14.54 8.16 1.51
C HIS A 125 14.01 7.65 0.17
N GLN A 126 14.05 6.33 -0.08
CA GLN A 126 13.48 5.77 -1.29
C GLN A 126 11.96 5.95 -1.34
N ALA A 127 11.26 5.72 -0.23
CA ALA A 127 9.81 5.93 -0.15
C ALA A 127 9.43 7.40 -0.39
N GLU A 128 10.21 8.35 0.13
CA GLU A 128 10.00 9.78 -0.12
C GLU A 128 10.18 10.15 -1.60
N GLU A 129 11.21 9.62 -2.26
CA GLU A 129 11.41 9.84 -3.71
C GLU A 129 10.30 9.21 -4.55
N MET A 130 9.81 8.02 -4.16
CA MET A 130 8.65 7.41 -4.79
C MET A 130 7.40 8.29 -4.65
N VAL A 131 7.15 8.89 -3.49
CA VAL A 131 6.03 9.81 -3.29
C VAL A 131 6.16 11.04 -4.19
N ARG A 132 7.35 11.66 -4.29
CA ARG A 132 7.59 12.80 -5.19
C ARG A 132 7.34 12.43 -6.65
N THR A 133 7.80 11.25 -7.04
CA THR A 133 7.63 10.76 -8.41
C THR A 133 6.17 10.41 -8.70
N ALA A 134 5.50 9.72 -7.80
CA ALA A 134 4.08 9.38 -7.90
C ALA A 134 3.19 10.63 -8.04
N PHE A 135 3.48 11.69 -7.26
CA PHE A 135 2.78 12.96 -7.38
C PHE A 135 2.95 13.59 -8.77
N ARG A 136 4.20 13.64 -9.30
CA ARG A 136 4.48 14.16 -10.64
C ARG A 136 3.82 13.36 -11.76
N MET A 137 3.70 12.05 -11.58
CA MET A 137 3.10 11.14 -12.56
C MET A 137 1.58 11.05 -12.43
N GLY A 138 0.97 11.64 -11.40
CA GLY A 138 -0.46 11.58 -11.16
C GLY A 138 -0.96 10.20 -10.71
N VAL A 139 -0.12 9.40 -10.05
CA VAL A 139 -0.51 8.13 -9.44
C VAL A 139 -1.65 8.38 -8.45
N LYS A 140 -2.70 7.60 -8.52
CA LYS A 140 -3.82 7.67 -7.57
C LYS A 140 -3.33 7.26 -6.18
N THR A 141 -3.30 8.18 -5.24
CA THR A 141 -2.71 7.96 -3.91
C THR A 141 -3.66 8.43 -2.81
N ALA A 142 -3.75 7.66 -1.74
CA ALA A 142 -4.55 8.02 -0.56
C ALA A 142 -3.73 7.86 0.72
N LEU A 143 -4.19 8.52 1.79
CA LEU A 143 -3.61 8.36 3.12
C LEU A 143 -4.05 7.03 3.74
N GLY A 144 -3.11 6.38 4.42
CA GLY A 144 -3.34 5.24 5.29
C GLY A 144 -2.16 5.07 6.22
N SER A 145 -2.40 4.75 7.48
CA SER A 145 -1.34 4.71 8.50
C SER A 145 -0.91 3.31 8.88
N ASP A 146 -1.71 2.29 8.56
CA ASP A 146 -1.50 0.94 9.10
C ASP A 146 -1.43 0.93 10.64
N ALA A 147 -2.34 1.71 11.28
CA ALA A 147 -2.38 1.84 12.74
C ALA A 147 -2.58 0.48 13.42
N GLY A 148 -1.74 0.22 14.42
CA GLY A 148 -1.54 -1.09 15.04
C GLY A 148 -0.17 -1.69 14.70
N ALA A 149 0.49 -1.24 13.63
CA ALA A 149 1.90 -1.50 13.41
C ALA A 149 2.74 -0.91 14.57
N TYR A 150 3.94 -1.45 14.78
CA TYR A 150 4.81 -1.00 15.86
C TYR A 150 5.12 0.50 15.75
N CYS A 151 4.91 1.24 16.81
CA CYS A 151 5.01 2.71 16.89
C CYS A 151 4.00 3.49 16.04
N VAL A 152 2.94 2.87 15.52
CA VAL A 152 1.86 3.55 14.82
C VAL A 152 0.57 3.47 15.62
N LEU A 153 0.23 4.54 16.33
CA LEU A 153 -0.93 4.58 17.20
C LEU A 153 -2.23 4.88 16.45
N HIS A 154 -3.32 4.25 16.87
CA HIS A 154 -4.66 4.57 16.34
C HIS A 154 -5.00 6.05 16.59
N GLY A 155 -5.52 6.69 15.56
CA GLY A 155 -5.86 8.13 15.58
C GLY A 155 -4.68 9.03 15.27
N ASP A 156 -3.53 8.85 15.94
CA ASP A 156 -2.33 9.67 15.73
C ASP A 156 -1.60 9.31 14.43
N GLY A 157 -1.51 8.03 14.10
CA GLY A 157 -0.79 7.55 12.92
C GLY A 157 -1.23 8.21 11.61
N ILE A 158 -2.53 8.47 11.43
CA ILE A 158 -3.02 9.12 10.20
C ILE A 158 -2.61 10.60 10.14
N CYS A 159 -2.51 11.28 11.29
CA CYS A 159 -2.02 12.65 11.36
C CYS A 159 -0.52 12.70 11.02
N GLN A 160 0.26 11.75 11.52
CA GLN A 160 1.68 11.62 11.22
C GLN A 160 1.91 11.25 9.76
N GLU A 161 1.07 10.39 9.17
CA GLU A 161 1.12 10.07 7.74
C GLU A 161 0.89 11.33 6.88
N TYR A 162 -0.16 12.11 7.17
CA TYR A 162 -0.39 13.38 6.49
C TYR A 162 0.76 14.36 6.67
N GLN A 163 1.33 14.45 7.88
CA GLN A 163 2.51 15.27 8.14
C GLN A 163 3.71 14.83 7.29
N SER A 164 3.91 13.52 7.10
CA SER A 164 4.96 12.98 6.22
C SER A 164 4.80 13.48 4.77
N PHE A 165 3.58 13.44 4.24
CA PHE A 165 3.31 13.98 2.90
C PHE A 165 3.57 15.49 2.80
N ARG A 166 3.22 16.26 3.84
CA ARG A 166 3.50 17.71 3.89
C ARG A 166 5.01 18.01 3.91
N GLU A 167 5.80 17.21 4.61
CA GLU A 167 7.26 17.34 4.64
C GLU A 167 7.88 17.05 3.28
N ILE A 168 7.35 16.07 2.55
CA ILE A 168 7.85 15.61 1.25
C ILE A 168 7.45 16.57 0.11
N LEU A 169 6.19 17.00 0.07
CA LEU A 169 5.59 17.70 -1.07
C LEU A 169 5.19 19.17 -0.77
N GLY A 170 5.20 19.56 0.50
CA GLY A 170 4.59 20.83 0.94
C GLY A 170 3.10 20.71 1.21
N ASP A 171 2.50 21.79 1.73
CA ASP A 171 1.08 21.86 2.08
C ASP A 171 0.31 22.73 1.07
N SER A 172 0.24 22.29 -0.17
CA SER A 172 -0.50 22.97 -1.22
C SER A 172 -1.90 22.38 -1.40
N LYS A 173 -2.82 23.19 -1.95
CA LYS A 173 -4.16 22.69 -2.32
C LYS A 173 -4.08 21.55 -3.32
N GLU A 174 -3.12 21.55 -4.23
CA GLU A 174 -2.91 20.51 -5.23
C GLU A 174 -2.59 19.16 -4.57
N VAL A 175 -1.70 19.13 -3.57
CA VAL A 175 -1.39 17.92 -2.78
C VAL A 175 -2.62 17.44 -2.02
N GLN A 176 -3.36 18.35 -1.39
CA GLN A 176 -4.58 17.99 -0.65
C GLN A 176 -5.64 17.41 -1.58
N ASP A 177 -5.85 17.99 -2.75
CA ASP A 177 -6.83 17.51 -3.73
C ASP A 177 -6.39 16.15 -4.32
N TRP A 178 -5.09 15.95 -4.55
CA TRP A 178 -4.53 14.67 -5.00
C TRP A 178 -4.84 13.54 -4.01
N LEU A 179 -4.55 13.72 -2.72
CA LEU A 179 -4.83 12.72 -1.68
C LEU A 179 -6.33 12.50 -1.49
N ARG A 180 -7.13 13.56 -1.53
CA ARG A 180 -8.60 13.47 -1.44
C ARG A 180 -9.20 12.67 -2.60
N ASN A 181 -8.70 12.86 -3.81
CA ASN A 181 -9.16 12.10 -4.98
C ASN A 181 -8.94 10.59 -4.79
N GLY A 182 -7.78 10.19 -4.27
CA GLY A 182 -7.51 8.78 -3.94
C GLY A 182 -8.47 8.24 -2.86
N GLU A 183 -8.69 9.00 -1.80
CA GLU A 183 -9.64 8.65 -0.75
C GLU A 183 -11.07 8.47 -1.30
N GLU A 184 -11.52 9.35 -2.19
CA GLU A 184 -12.84 9.26 -2.80
C GLU A 184 -13.01 7.99 -3.66
N ILE A 185 -11.95 7.57 -4.37
CA ILE A 185 -11.95 6.32 -5.13
C ILE A 185 -12.12 5.14 -4.17
N ILE A 186 -11.34 5.08 -3.09
CA ILE A 186 -11.44 4.03 -2.06
C ILE A 186 -12.85 4.01 -1.48
N ARG A 187 -13.39 5.16 -1.04
CA ARG A 187 -14.73 5.24 -0.46
C ARG A 187 -15.83 4.71 -1.37
N LYS A 188 -15.70 4.91 -2.68
CA LYS A 188 -16.68 4.41 -3.67
C LYS A 188 -16.58 2.90 -3.89
N LYS A 189 -15.34 2.37 -3.91
CA LYS A 189 -15.09 0.96 -4.21
C LYS A 189 -15.32 0.02 -3.02
N PHE A 190 -14.97 0.46 -1.81
CA PHE A 190 -14.95 -0.37 -0.60
C PHE A 190 -16.24 -0.29 0.22
N ARG A 191 -17.30 0.32 -0.30
CA ARG A 191 -18.63 0.26 0.30
C ARG A 191 -19.48 -0.77 -0.45
N ARG A 192 -19.85 -1.85 0.23
CA ARG A 192 -20.98 -2.67 -0.21
C ARG A 192 -22.27 -1.88 0.05
N SER A 193 -23.07 -1.70 -0.99
CA SER A 193 -24.43 -1.12 -0.92
C SER A 193 -25.41 -2.15 -0.36
#